data_4b6988edccaba748cff5f38e787443c4
#
_entry.id   4b6988edccaba748cff5f38e787443c4
#
_cell.length_a   1.000
_cell.length_b   1.000
_cell.length_c   1.000
_cell.angle_alpha   90.00
_cell.angle_beta   90.00
_cell.angle_gamma   90.00
#
_symmetry.space_group_name_H-M   'P 1'
#
loop_
_entity.id
_entity.type
_entity.pdbx_description
1 polymer ?
#
loop_
_entity_poly.entity_id
_entity_poly.type
_entity_poly.pdbx_seq_one_letter_code
_entity_poly.pdbx_strand_id
1 'polypeptide(L)'
;MNEKVEQLKGKLIVSCQALPDEPLHSSFIMGRMALAAKMGGACGIRANTREDIQEIQSQVNLPIIGIVKRDYDDSKVYITPTMKEIDELMEVKPEIIAMDATISQRPGQKSLDEFFHEVKAKYPNQLFMADCSTVAEALHADELGFDFIGTTMVGYTEQSRGDRIEANDFEILREIVAKAKHRVIAEGNINTPEKAKRVIELGAFSVVVGSIITRPQLITKSFAEALD
;
A
#
# COMPACT_ATOMS: atom_id res chain seq x y z
N MET A 1 18.24 9.46 3.56
CA MET A 1 16.83 8.93 3.62
C MET A 1 16.11 9.70 4.71
N ASN A 2 14.81 9.94 4.59
CA ASN A 2 14.04 10.73 5.56
C ASN A 2 13.94 9.97 6.89
N GLU A 3 14.39 10.57 7.99
CA GLU A 3 14.37 9.98 9.35
C GLU A 3 12.96 9.49 9.75
N LYS A 4 11.92 10.18 9.29
CA LYS A 4 10.52 9.83 9.52
C LYS A 4 10.14 8.48 8.89
N VAL A 5 10.74 8.14 7.75
CA VAL A 5 10.50 6.84 7.08
C VAL A 5 11.28 5.70 7.73
N GLU A 6 12.45 5.99 8.31
CA GLU A 6 13.22 5.00 9.06
C GLU A 6 12.46 4.45 10.29
N GLN A 7 11.55 5.22 10.86
CA GLN A 7 10.71 4.79 11.98
C GLN A 7 9.80 3.60 11.62
N LEU A 8 9.57 3.36 10.32
CA LEU A 8 8.75 2.24 9.84
C LEU A 8 9.47 0.88 9.95
N LYS A 9 10.79 0.86 10.12
CA LYS A 9 11.57 -0.39 10.14
C LYS A 9 11.13 -1.34 11.25
N GLY A 10 10.65 -2.52 10.85
CA GLY A 10 10.14 -3.55 11.77
C GLY A 10 8.83 -3.16 12.46
N LYS A 11 8.08 -2.19 11.92
CA LYS A 11 6.88 -1.61 12.55
C LYS A 11 5.63 -1.80 11.69
N LEU A 12 4.50 -1.60 12.35
CA LEU A 12 3.16 -1.67 11.76
C LEU A 12 2.78 -0.34 11.10
N ILE A 13 2.30 -0.44 9.87
CA ILE A 13 1.57 0.59 9.15
C ILE A 13 0.10 0.15 9.10
N VAL A 14 -0.81 1.04 9.43
CA VAL A 14 -2.25 0.75 9.33
C VAL A 14 -2.83 1.41 8.09
N SER A 15 -3.53 0.63 7.27
CA SER A 15 -4.22 1.12 6.09
C SER A 15 -5.59 1.68 6.48
N CYS A 16 -5.70 3.02 6.53
CA CYS A 16 -6.92 3.76 6.82
C CYS A 16 -7.55 4.22 5.50
N GLN A 17 -8.42 3.40 4.95
CA GLN A 17 -9.09 3.64 3.68
C GLN A 17 -10.55 3.18 3.74
N ALA A 18 -11.47 3.96 3.18
CA ALA A 18 -12.85 3.56 2.93
C ALA A 18 -13.27 4.03 1.54
N LEU A 19 -13.85 3.13 0.75
CA LEU A 19 -14.37 3.43 -0.57
C LEU A 19 -15.73 4.15 -0.47
N PRO A 20 -16.19 4.84 -1.54
CA PRO A 20 -17.42 5.62 -1.51
C PRO A 20 -18.68 4.85 -1.10
N ASP A 21 -18.72 3.54 -1.34
CA ASP A 21 -19.81 2.64 -0.98
C ASP A 21 -19.66 2.02 0.42
N GLU A 22 -18.54 2.28 1.12
CA GLU A 22 -18.29 1.73 2.46
C GLU A 22 -18.88 2.64 3.56
N PRO A 23 -19.38 2.06 4.67
CA PRO A 23 -20.11 2.82 5.72
C PRO A 23 -19.25 3.86 6.45
N LEU A 24 -17.92 3.71 6.44
CA LEU A 24 -16.99 4.62 7.09
C LEU A 24 -16.36 5.63 6.12
N HIS A 25 -16.89 5.78 4.90
CA HIS A 25 -16.37 6.73 3.92
C HIS A 25 -16.53 8.17 4.38
N SER A 26 -15.48 8.74 4.94
CA SER A 26 -15.39 10.13 5.39
C SER A 26 -13.96 10.46 5.80
N SER A 27 -13.43 11.57 5.34
CA SER A 27 -12.07 12.00 5.72
C SER A 27 -11.96 12.23 7.23
N PHE A 28 -12.99 12.79 7.88
CA PHE A 28 -13.05 12.91 9.34
C PHE A 28 -12.92 11.54 10.03
N ILE A 29 -13.64 10.52 9.53
CA ILE A 29 -13.56 9.16 10.09
C ILE A 29 -12.18 8.57 9.86
N MET A 30 -11.58 8.75 8.69
CA MET A 30 -10.21 8.27 8.41
C MET A 30 -9.17 8.95 9.31
N GLY A 31 -9.32 10.24 9.60
CA GLY A 31 -8.48 10.94 10.58
C GLY A 31 -8.61 10.34 11.99
N ARG A 32 -9.82 10.04 12.44
CA ARG A 32 -10.08 9.40 13.75
C ARG A 32 -9.55 7.96 13.79
N MET A 33 -9.67 7.23 12.69
CA MET A 33 -9.13 5.87 12.54
C MET A 33 -7.60 5.88 12.64
N ALA A 34 -6.94 6.83 11.98
CA ALA A 34 -5.48 6.99 12.06
C ALA A 34 -5.01 7.34 13.48
N LEU A 35 -5.76 8.20 14.19
CA LEU A 35 -5.48 8.50 15.59
C LEU A 35 -5.62 7.26 16.48
N ALA A 36 -6.68 6.47 16.30
CA ALA A 36 -6.87 5.21 17.03
C ALA A 36 -5.75 4.20 16.72
N ALA A 37 -5.35 4.08 15.45
CA ALA A 37 -4.24 3.23 15.05
C ALA A 37 -2.92 3.66 15.71
N LYS A 38 -2.62 4.97 15.75
CA LYS A 38 -1.46 5.52 16.46
C LYS A 38 -1.49 5.18 17.96
N MET A 39 -2.64 5.33 18.61
CA MET A 39 -2.81 4.97 20.03
C MET A 39 -2.59 3.47 20.26
N GLY A 40 -2.92 2.64 19.28
CA GLY A 40 -2.67 1.20 19.27
C GLY A 40 -1.22 0.80 18.95
N GLY A 41 -0.34 1.77 18.63
CA GLY A 41 1.08 1.52 18.38
C GLY A 41 1.47 1.46 16.89
N ALA A 42 0.60 1.86 15.97
CA ALA A 42 0.99 2.03 14.57
C ALA A 42 2.05 3.13 14.43
N CYS A 43 3.05 2.88 13.59
CA CYS A 43 4.16 3.80 13.32
C CYS A 43 4.06 4.47 11.96
N GLY A 44 3.07 4.10 11.13
CA GLY A 44 2.77 4.70 9.85
C GLY A 44 1.32 4.48 9.45
N ILE A 45 0.86 5.26 8.48
CA ILE A 45 -0.50 5.15 7.91
C ILE A 45 -0.39 4.99 6.39
N ARG A 46 -1.21 4.12 5.81
CA ARG A 46 -1.48 4.12 4.38
C ARG A 46 -2.87 4.68 4.17
N ALA A 47 -3.00 5.68 3.29
CA ALA A 47 -4.24 6.42 3.10
C ALA A 47 -4.54 6.69 1.63
N ASN A 48 -5.84 6.74 1.32
CA ASN A 48 -6.36 7.04 0.00
C ASN A 48 -6.87 8.49 -0.05
N THR A 49 -6.72 9.15 -1.19
CA THR A 49 -7.13 10.52 -1.49
C THR A 49 -6.36 11.64 -0.77
N ARG A 50 -6.30 12.77 -1.42
CA ARG A 50 -5.72 14.00 -0.87
C ARG A 50 -6.44 14.44 0.40
N GLU A 51 -7.77 14.40 0.38
CA GLU A 51 -8.63 14.86 1.47
C GLU A 51 -8.45 14.02 2.73
N ASP A 52 -8.40 12.69 2.60
CA ASP A 52 -8.16 11.80 3.73
C ASP A 52 -6.75 11.99 4.30
N ILE A 53 -5.74 12.12 3.43
CA ILE A 53 -4.35 12.36 3.85
C ILE A 53 -4.24 13.67 4.62
N GLN A 54 -4.86 14.75 4.13
CA GLN A 54 -4.85 16.06 4.78
C GLN A 54 -5.48 15.99 6.18
N GLU A 55 -6.62 15.32 6.31
CA GLU A 55 -7.27 15.12 7.61
C GLU A 55 -6.41 14.26 8.54
N ILE A 56 -5.84 13.16 8.06
CA ILE A 56 -4.95 12.30 8.84
C ILE A 56 -3.73 13.10 9.34
N GLN A 57 -3.12 13.92 8.50
CA GLN A 57 -1.99 14.78 8.87
C GLN A 57 -2.36 15.79 9.98
N SER A 58 -3.62 16.22 10.05
CA SER A 58 -4.11 17.08 11.14
C SER A 58 -4.21 16.36 12.48
N GLN A 59 -4.40 15.03 12.47
CA GLN A 59 -4.62 14.21 13.67
C GLN A 59 -3.34 13.52 14.17
N VAL A 60 -2.42 13.14 13.28
CA VAL A 60 -1.23 12.36 13.64
C VAL A 60 0.02 12.87 12.92
N ASN A 61 1.15 12.81 13.61
CA ASN A 61 2.45 13.06 13.01
C ASN A 61 3.18 11.73 12.75
N LEU A 62 2.62 10.91 11.84
CA LEU A 62 3.22 9.65 11.39
C LEU A 62 3.57 9.75 9.90
N PRO A 63 4.55 8.99 9.41
CA PRO A 63 4.79 8.88 7.97
C PRO A 63 3.58 8.27 7.27
N ILE A 64 3.25 8.81 6.09
CA ILE A 64 2.10 8.39 5.31
C ILE A 64 2.56 7.80 3.98
N ILE A 65 2.00 6.64 3.63
CA ILE A 65 1.99 6.10 2.28
C ILE A 65 0.67 6.55 1.64
N GLY A 66 0.76 7.51 0.71
CA GLY A 66 -0.39 8.07 0.01
C GLY A 66 -0.67 7.34 -1.30
N ILE A 67 -1.95 7.14 -1.59
CA ILE A 67 -2.46 6.66 -2.88
C ILE A 67 -3.69 7.47 -3.29
N VAL A 68 -4.03 7.39 -4.56
CA VAL A 68 -5.37 7.75 -5.05
C VAL A 68 -5.92 6.59 -5.86
N LYS A 69 -7.03 6.03 -5.40
CA LYS A 69 -7.77 5.02 -6.18
C LYS A 69 -8.72 5.72 -7.13
N ARG A 70 -8.58 5.42 -8.40
CA ARG A 70 -9.45 5.95 -9.46
C ARG A 70 -9.54 4.94 -10.60
N ASP A 71 -10.75 4.62 -11.00
CA ASP A 71 -11.02 3.76 -12.14
C ASP A 71 -10.98 4.54 -13.44
N TYR A 72 -10.52 3.88 -14.50
CA TYR A 72 -10.48 4.37 -15.88
C TYR A 72 -11.03 3.30 -16.80
N ASP A 73 -11.87 3.68 -17.75
CA ASP A 73 -12.58 2.72 -18.64
C ASP A 73 -11.63 1.90 -19.52
N ASP A 74 -10.44 2.43 -19.82
CA ASP A 74 -9.44 1.82 -20.69
C ASP A 74 -8.30 1.10 -19.95
N SER A 75 -8.39 0.95 -18.61
CA SER A 75 -7.30 0.36 -17.81
C SER A 75 -7.83 -0.41 -16.60
N LYS A 76 -7.10 -1.46 -16.23
CA LYS A 76 -7.30 -2.19 -14.96
C LYS A 76 -6.49 -1.61 -13.80
N VAL A 77 -5.57 -0.71 -14.09
CA VAL A 77 -4.76 -0.02 -13.08
C VAL A 77 -5.61 1.03 -12.39
N TYR A 78 -5.77 0.92 -11.08
CA TYR A 78 -6.62 1.82 -10.29
C TYR A 78 -5.89 2.47 -9.10
N ILE A 79 -4.69 2.01 -8.72
CA ILE A 79 -3.91 2.63 -7.64
C ILE A 79 -2.94 3.65 -8.25
N THR A 80 -3.21 4.91 -8.02
CA THR A 80 -2.40 6.05 -8.49
C THR A 80 -2.04 5.89 -9.98
N PRO A 81 -3.07 5.79 -10.87
CA PRO A 81 -2.88 5.29 -12.23
C PRO A 81 -2.20 6.27 -13.19
N THR A 82 -2.31 7.58 -12.95
CA THR A 82 -1.79 8.60 -13.86
C THR A 82 -1.03 9.72 -13.14
N MET A 83 -0.41 10.63 -13.91
CA MET A 83 0.25 11.82 -13.38
C MET A 83 -0.71 12.73 -12.60
N LYS A 84 -2.00 12.71 -12.93
CA LYS A 84 -3.03 13.48 -12.23
C LYS A 84 -3.09 13.08 -10.75
N GLU A 85 -3.11 11.80 -10.44
CA GLU A 85 -3.15 11.29 -9.06
C GLU A 85 -1.83 11.56 -8.33
N ILE A 86 -0.70 11.51 -9.02
CA ILE A 86 0.60 11.92 -8.46
C ILE A 86 0.56 13.40 -8.07
N ASP A 87 0.07 14.26 -8.97
CA ASP A 87 0.00 15.70 -8.72
C ASP A 87 -0.93 16.03 -7.54
N GLU A 88 -2.09 15.37 -7.45
CA GLU A 88 -3.02 15.49 -6.31
C GLU A 88 -2.35 15.12 -4.98
N LEU A 89 -1.56 14.02 -4.96
CA LEU A 89 -0.83 13.60 -3.76
C LEU A 89 0.30 14.58 -3.41
N MET A 90 0.97 15.15 -4.39
CA MET A 90 2.04 16.11 -4.16
C MET A 90 1.55 17.43 -3.55
N GLU A 91 0.25 17.77 -3.62
CA GLU A 91 -0.31 18.91 -2.90
C GLU A 91 -0.25 18.71 -1.37
N VAL A 92 -0.39 17.48 -0.89
CA VAL A 92 -0.36 17.12 0.55
C VAL A 92 0.94 16.45 0.99
N LYS A 93 1.84 16.14 0.05
CA LYS A 93 3.23 15.69 0.27
C LYS A 93 3.34 14.54 1.28
N PRO A 94 2.71 13.37 1.05
CA PRO A 94 2.97 12.20 1.88
C PRO A 94 4.44 11.79 1.77
N GLU A 95 4.98 11.14 2.78
CA GLU A 95 6.38 10.69 2.78
C GLU A 95 6.67 9.70 1.66
N ILE A 96 5.70 8.85 1.33
CA ILE A 96 5.80 7.84 0.26
C ILE A 96 4.54 7.91 -0.59
N ILE A 97 4.67 7.84 -1.91
CA ILE A 97 3.55 7.65 -2.82
C ILE A 97 3.61 6.22 -3.36
N ALA A 98 2.53 5.45 -3.17
CA ALA A 98 2.43 4.13 -3.77
C ALA A 98 1.62 4.18 -5.07
N MET A 99 2.00 3.32 -6.01
CA MET A 99 1.31 3.16 -7.29
C MET A 99 1.33 1.71 -7.74
N ASP A 100 0.33 1.33 -8.51
CA ASP A 100 0.29 0.03 -9.18
C ASP A 100 1.56 -0.15 -10.03
N ALA A 101 2.25 -1.24 -9.82
CA ALA A 101 3.47 -1.62 -10.55
C ALA A 101 3.32 -3.01 -11.20
N THR A 102 2.09 -3.38 -11.52
CA THR A 102 1.80 -4.61 -12.27
C THR A 102 2.12 -4.45 -13.76
N ILE A 103 2.09 -5.56 -14.49
CA ILE A 103 2.27 -5.54 -15.96
C ILE A 103 1.08 -4.93 -16.72
N SER A 104 0.01 -4.58 -16.05
CA SER A 104 -1.18 -4.00 -16.68
C SER A 104 -0.88 -2.64 -17.28
N GLN A 105 -1.42 -2.39 -18.49
CA GLN A 105 -1.29 -1.10 -19.13
C GLN A 105 -2.09 -0.04 -18.36
N ARG A 106 -1.47 1.11 -18.14
CA ARG A 106 -2.10 2.28 -17.53
C ARG A 106 -3.05 2.98 -18.50
N PRO A 107 -3.90 3.89 -18.01
CA PRO A 107 -4.75 4.71 -18.88
C PRO A 107 -3.92 5.35 -20.01
N GLY A 108 -4.50 5.36 -21.22
CA GLY A 108 -3.80 5.80 -22.42
C GLY A 108 -2.72 4.84 -22.92
N GLN A 109 -2.79 3.55 -22.56
CA GLN A 109 -1.87 2.48 -22.97
C GLN A 109 -0.41 2.74 -22.56
N LYS A 110 -0.19 3.52 -21.50
CA LYS A 110 1.15 3.82 -21.00
C LYS A 110 1.72 2.64 -20.19
N SER A 111 2.97 2.28 -20.45
CA SER A 111 3.68 1.27 -19.65
C SER A 111 4.09 1.81 -18.26
N LEU A 112 4.42 0.91 -17.34
CA LEU A 112 4.98 1.30 -16.04
C LEU A 112 6.29 2.08 -16.21
N ASP A 113 7.18 1.62 -17.08
CA ASP A 113 8.51 2.21 -17.33
C ASP A 113 8.40 3.66 -17.79
N GLU A 114 7.58 3.91 -18.82
CA GLU A 114 7.34 5.26 -19.33
C GLU A 114 6.77 6.17 -18.25
N PHE A 115 5.77 5.67 -17.52
CA PHE A 115 5.10 6.44 -16.47
C PHE A 115 6.05 6.75 -15.32
N PHE A 116 6.76 5.74 -14.80
CA PHE A 116 7.68 5.95 -13.67
C PHE A 116 8.84 6.88 -14.03
N HIS A 117 9.35 6.79 -15.25
CA HIS A 117 10.37 7.73 -15.74
C HIS A 117 9.86 9.18 -15.72
N GLU A 118 8.65 9.43 -16.22
CA GLU A 118 8.04 10.77 -16.19
C GLU A 118 7.83 11.26 -14.73
N VAL A 119 7.34 10.37 -13.84
CA VAL A 119 7.11 10.69 -12.43
C VAL A 119 8.43 11.07 -11.75
N LYS A 120 9.49 10.28 -11.91
CA LYS A 120 10.81 10.55 -11.33
C LYS A 120 11.45 11.81 -11.92
N ALA A 121 11.24 12.09 -13.20
CA ALA A 121 11.72 13.34 -13.81
C ALA A 121 11.04 14.58 -13.21
N LYS A 122 9.72 14.48 -12.91
CA LYS A 122 8.95 15.59 -12.32
C LYS A 122 9.19 15.74 -10.82
N TYR A 123 9.32 14.62 -10.10
CA TYR A 123 9.41 14.56 -8.64
C TYR A 123 10.63 13.73 -8.17
N PRO A 124 11.87 14.17 -8.47
CA PRO A 124 13.08 13.35 -8.26
C PRO A 124 13.37 13.01 -6.78
N ASN A 125 12.88 13.82 -5.85
CA ASN A 125 13.12 13.65 -4.41
C ASN A 125 11.98 12.95 -3.67
N GLN A 126 10.85 12.66 -4.35
CA GLN A 126 9.75 11.92 -3.77
C GLN A 126 10.10 10.43 -3.70
N LEU A 127 9.75 9.79 -2.57
CA LEU A 127 9.89 8.35 -2.39
C LEU A 127 8.65 7.63 -2.96
N PHE A 128 8.91 6.56 -3.69
CA PHE A 128 7.87 5.78 -4.36
C PHE A 128 7.87 4.32 -3.92
N MET A 129 6.67 3.76 -3.74
CA MET A 129 6.44 2.35 -3.47
C MET A 129 5.72 1.71 -4.66
N ALA A 130 6.21 0.56 -5.08
CA ALA A 130 5.61 -0.26 -6.13
C ALA A 130 4.61 -1.25 -5.52
N ASP A 131 3.35 -1.22 -5.91
CA ASP A 131 2.34 -2.21 -5.55
C ASP A 131 2.35 -3.35 -6.58
N CYS A 132 2.96 -4.49 -6.24
CA CYS A 132 3.21 -5.61 -7.13
C CYS A 132 2.32 -6.82 -6.80
N SER A 133 2.04 -7.64 -7.81
CA SER A 133 1.27 -8.87 -7.67
C SER A 133 2.09 -10.16 -7.84
N THR A 134 3.25 -10.06 -8.45
CA THR A 134 4.14 -11.21 -8.71
C THR A 134 5.59 -10.89 -8.36
N VAL A 135 6.41 -11.93 -8.20
CA VAL A 135 7.87 -11.78 -8.00
C VAL A 135 8.51 -11.05 -9.19
N ALA A 136 8.08 -11.37 -10.42
CA ALA A 136 8.64 -10.76 -11.63
C ALA A 136 8.39 -9.25 -11.67
N GLU A 137 7.16 -8.80 -11.34
CA GLU A 137 6.81 -7.38 -11.25
C GLU A 137 7.61 -6.68 -10.15
N ALA A 138 7.76 -7.33 -8.99
CA ALA A 138 8.52 -6.79 -7.87
C ALA A 138 10.00 -6.56 -8.23
N LEU A 139 10.63 -7.51 -8.91
CA LEU A 139 12.01 -7.38 -9.36
C LEU A 139 12.17 -6.37 -10.49
N HIS A 140 11.20 -6.27 -11.39
CA HIS A 140 11.18 -5.22 -12.41
C HIS A 140 11.07 -3.82 -11.80
N ALA A 141 10.18 -3.63 -10.82
CA ALA A 141 10.06 -2.36 -10.10
C ALA A 141 11.34 -2.02 -9.32
N ASP A 142 12.00 -3.02 -8.73
CA ASP A 142 13.30 -2.87 -8.06
C ASP A 142 14.38 -2.37 -9.04
N GLU A 143 14.43 -2.93 -10.26
CA GLU A 143 15.35 -2.51 -11.33
C GLU A 143 15.04 -1.10 -11.85
N LEU A 144 13.76 -0.71 -11.92
CA LEU A 144 13.34 0.65 -12.30
C LEU A 144 13.73 1.71 -11.25
N GLY A 145 14.04 1.29 -10.01
CA GLY A 145 14.51 2.18 -8.95
C GLY A 145 13.39 2.73 -8.07
N PHE A 146 12.33 1.97 -7.85
CA PHE A 146 11.39 2.26 -6.76
C PHE A 146 12.10 2.15 -5.41
N ASP A 147 11.78 3.06 -4.49
CA ASP A 147 12.39 3.09 -3.15
C ASP A 147 11.89 1.97 -2.24
N PHE A 148 10.65 1.51 -2.49
CA PHE A 148 10.00 0.42 -1.76
C PHE A 148 9.26 -0.52 -2.70
N ILE A 149 9.29 -1.81 -2.40
CA ILE A 149 8.59 -2.86 -3.13
C ILE A 149 7.50 -3.46 -2.22
N GLY A 150 6.26 -3.41 -2.67
CA GLY A 150 5.10 -3.89 -1.93
C GLY A 150 4.48 -5.15 -2.54
N THR A 151 3.96 -6.04 -1.70
CA THR A 151 3.23 -7.26 -2.11
C THR A 151 1.71 -7.04 -2.18
N THR A 152 1.28 -5.80 -2.27
CA THR A 152 -0.10 -5.32 -2.11
C THR A 152 -1.09 -6.03 -3.02
N MET A 153 -0.68 -6.34 -4.25
CA MET A 153 -1.56 -6.84 -5.31
C MET A 153 -1.54 -8.37 -5.47
N VAL A 154 -0.81 -9.11 -4.61
CA VAL A 154 -0.75 -10.59 -4.67
C VAL A 154 -2.15 -11.17 -4.47
N GLY A 155 -2.63 -11.95 -5.44
CA GLY A 155 -3.96 -12.54 -5.48
C GLY A 155 -5.08 -11.64 -6.03
N TYR A 156 -4.79 -10.37 -6.32
CA TYR A 156 -5.79 -9.39 -6.79
C TYR A 156 -5.74 -9.11 -8.29
N THR A 157 -4.79 -9.68 -9.01
CA THR A 157 -4.63 -9.50 -10.47
C THR A 157 -4.89 -10.79 -11.23
N GLU A 158 -5.04 -10.71 -12.55
CA GLU A 158 -5.18 -11.92 -13.37
C GLU A 158 -3.92 -12.79 -13.34
N GLN A 159 -2.74 -12.15 -13.26
CA GLN A 159 -1.43 -12.82 -13.22
C GLN A 159 -1.21 -13.61 -11.92
N SER A 160 -1.77 -13.10 -10.82
CA SER A 160 -1.65 -13.70 -9.48
C SER A 160 -2.95 -14.33 -8.98
N ARG A 161 -3.90 -14.60 -9.90
CA ARG A 161 -5.18 -15.20 -9.53
C ARG A 161 -5.01 -16.54 -8.83
N GLY A 162 -5.51 -16.63 -7.60
CA GLY A 162 -5.40 -17.81 -6.76
C GLY A 162 -4.16 -17.84 -5.87
N ASP A 163 -3.22 -16.93 -6.07
CA ASP A 163 -2.08 -16.79 -5.17
C ASP A 163 -2.54 -16.21 -3.82
N ARG A 164 -1.90 -16.66 -2.78
CA ARG A 164 -2.11 -16.19 -1.41
C ARG A 164 -0.76 -15.85 -0.81
N ILE A 165 -0.63 -14.63 -0.30
CA ILE A 165 0.66 -14.16 0.22
C ILE A 165 1.22 -15.05 1.33
N GLU A 166 0.35 -15.64 2.15
CA GLU A 166 0.74 -16.54 3.25
C GLU A 166 1.06 -17.97 2.82
N ALA A 167 0.82 -18.33 1.55
CA ALA A 167 1.07 -19.71 1.08
C ALA A 167 2.54 -20.10 1.24
N ASN A 168 2.78 -21.37 1.59
CA ASN A 168 4.11 -21.95 1.75
C ASN A 168 5.05 -21.09 2.64
N ASP A 169 4.53 -20.59 3.75
CA ASP A 169 5.27 -19.69 4.66
C ASP A 169 5.77 -18.43 3.95
N PHE A 170 4.86 -17.74 3.28
CA PHE A 170 5.15 -16.49 2.56
C PHE A 170 6.22 -16.63 1.46
N GLU A 171 6.14 -17.67 0.66
CA GLU A 171 7.14 -17.99 -0.36
C GLU A 171 7.40 -16.81 -1.32
N ILE A 172 6.34 -16.15 -1.83
CA ILE A 172 6.44 -14.98 -2.71
C ILE A 172 7.21 -13.85 -2.00
N LEU A 173 6.87 -13.53 -0.77
CA LEU A 173 7.56 -12.50 0.00
C LEU A 173 9.03 -12.85 0.22
N ARG A 174 9.31 -14.09 0.61
CA ARG A 174 10.69 -14.56 0.84
C ARG A 174 11.56 -14.45 -0.41
N GLU A 175 10.98 -14.79 -1.55
CA GLU A 175 11.68 -14.70 -2.84
C GLU A 175 11.99 -13.24 -3.20
N ILE A 176 11.01 -12.33 -3.03
CA ILE A 176 11.21 -10.89 -3.26
C ILE A 176 12.28 -10.35 -2.31
N VAL A 177 12.19 -10.61 -1.00
CA VAL A 177 13.15 -10.14 0.00
C VAL A 177 14.57 -10.65 -0.28
N ALA A 178 14.69 -11.88 -0.78
CA ALA A 178 16.00 -12.46 -1.08
C ALA A 178 16.68 -11.86 -2.32
N LYS A 179 15.91 -11.32 -3.27
CA LYS A 179 16.40 -10.87 -4.59
C LYS A 179 16.38 -9.36 -4.78
N ALA A 180 15.43 -8.64 -4.18
CA ALA A 180 15.30 -7.19 -4.29
C ALA A 180 16.45 -6.47 -3.58
N LYS A 181 16.91 -5.37 -4.16
CA LYS A 181 17.91 -4.46 -3.58
C LYS A 181 17.27 -3.41 -2.70
N HIS A 182 16.04 -3.02 -3.02
CA HIS A 182 15.28 -2.03 -2.27
C HIS A 182 14.44 -2.70 -1.17
N ARG A 183 13.89 -1.87 -0.29
CA ARG A 183 13.16 -2.32 0.89
C ARG A 183 11.81 -2.91 0.53
N VAL A 184 11.49 -4.06 1.12
CA VAL A 184 10.21 -4.73 0.88
C VAL A 184 9.24 -4.41 2.02
N ILE A 185 8.05 -3.93 1.67
CA ILE A 185 6.92 -3.72 2.59
C ILE A 185 5.90 -4.84 2.33
N ALA A 186 5.65 -5.65 3.34
CA ALA A 186 4.66 -6.71 3.24
C ALA A 186 3.24 -6.13 3.36
N GLU A 187 2.40 -6.38 2.38
CA GLU A 187 1.00 -5.98 2.37
C GLU A 187 0.17 -7.04 1.63
N GLY A 188 -1.12 -7.07 1.89
CA GLY A 188 -2.06 -7.99 1.27
C GLY A 188 -2.42 -9.16 2.21
N ASN A 189 -3.67 -9.23 2.62
CA ASN A 189 -4.26 -10.33 3.40
C ASN A 189 -3.52 -10.72 4.70
N ILE A 190 -2.76 -9.80 5.28
CA ILE A 190 -2.11 -9.96 6.59
C ILE A 190 -3.14 -9.61 7.65
N ASN A 191 -3.82 -10.62 8.16
CA ASN A 191 -5.04 -10.49 8.96
C ASN A 191 -4.92 -11.06 10.38
N THR A 192 -3.72 -11.47 10.81
CA THR A 192 -3.45 -11.85 12.20
C THR A 192 -2.12 -11.27 12.69
N PRO A 193 -1.95 -11.06 14.01
CA PRO A 193 -0.69 -10.60 14.60
C PRO A 193 0.49 -11.54 14.29
N GLU A 194 0.24 -12.86 14.23
CA GLU A 194 1.26 -13.86 13.94
C GLU A 194 1.79 -13.71 12.51
N LYS A 195 0.90 -13.49 11.51
CA LYS A 195 1.29 -13.20 10.14
C LYS A 195 2.11 -11.91 10.07
N ALA A 196 1.67 -10.84 10.75
CA ALA A 196 2.40 -9.58 10.77
C ALA A 196 3.80 -9.73 11.39
N LYS A 197 3.93 -10.49 12.47
CA LYS A 197 5.23 -10.83 13.07
C LYS A 197 6.08 -11.64 12.09
N ARG A 198 5.49 -12.67 11.46
CA ARG A 198 6.21 -13.57 10.56
C ARG A 198 6.82 -12.86 9.38
N VAL A 199 6.12 -11.95 8.72
CA VAL A 199 6.67 -11.22 7.57
C VAL A 199 7.87 -10.34 7.95
N ILE A 200 7.90 -9.77 9.15
CA ILE A 200 9.06 -9.04 9.67
C ILE A 200 10.24 -9.99 9.94
N GLU A 201 9.99 -11.16 10.54
CA GLU A 201 11.02 -12.19 10.74
C GLU A 201 11.63 -12.69 9.43
N LEU A 202 10.85 -12.69 8.35
CA LEU A 202 11.29 -13.05 6.99
C LEU A 202 12.07 -11.94 6.28
N GLY A 203 12.24 -10.78 6.90
CA GLY A 203 13.08 -9.69 6.41
C GLY A 203 12.32 -8.54 5.74
N ALA A 204 10.99 -8.49 5.80
CA ALA A 204 10.26 -7.32 5.37
C ALA A 204 10.69 -6.08 6.20
N PHE A 205 10.86 -4.95 5.51
CA PHE A 205 11.19 -3.68 6.15
C PHE A 205 10.09 -3.21 7.10
N SER A 206 8.83 -3.37 6.68
CA SER A 206 7.63 -3.00 7.43
C SER A 206 6.46 -3.86 6.98
N VAL A 207 5.32 -3.75 7.68
CA VAL A 207 4.10 -4.46 7.35
C VAL A 207 2.91 -3.52 7.34
N VAL A 208 2.06 -3.64 6.31
CA VAL A 208 0.78 -2.92 6.21
C VAL A 208 -0.37 -3.87 6.54
N VAL A 209 -1.22 -3.46 7.48
CA VAL A 209 -2.45 -4.17 7.84
C VAL A 209 -3.65 -3.26 7.62
N GLY A 210 -4.65 -3.74 6.90
CA GLY A 210 -5.83 -2.96 6.52
C GLY A 210 -7.12 -3.49 7.14
N SER A 211 -7.91 -4.20 6.35
CA SER A 211 -9.33 -4.53 6.60
C SER A 211 -9.64 -5.10 7.98
N ILE A 212 -8.77 -5.94 8.52
CA ILE A 212 -8.96 -6.54 9.86
C ILE A 212 -8.87 -5.51 11.00
N ILE A 213 -8.31 -4.33 10.76
CA ILE A 213 -8.24 -3.24 11.74
C ILE A 213 -9.28 -2.16 11.44
N THR A 214 -9.46 -1.81 10.15
CA THR A 214 -10.14 -0.59 9.73
C THR A 214 -11.52 -0.80 9.09
N ARG A 215 -11.97 -2.06 8.92
CA ARG A 215 -13.28 -2.40 8.37
C ARG A 215 -14.13 -3.20 9.35
N PRO A 216 -14.77 -2.54 10.34
CA PRO A 216 -15.61 -3.22 11.35
C PRO A 216 -16.69 -4.09 10.74
N GLN A 217 -17.24 -3.71 9.57
CA GLN A 217 -18.26 -4.49 8.86
C GLN A 217 -17.75 -5.88 8.45
N LEU A 218 -16.50 -6.01 8.04
CA LEU A 218 -15.90 -7.30 7.67
C LEU A 218 -15.55 -8.12 8.90
N ILE A 219 -15.09 -7.47 9.97
CA ILE A 219 -14.79 -8.11 11.24
C ILE A 219 -16.10 -8.65 11.85
N THR A 220 -17.14 -7.81 11.93
CA THR A 220 -18.47 -8.21 12.44
C THR A 220 -19.03 -9.38 11.64
N LYS A 221 -18.91 -9.33 10.30
CA LYS A 221 -19.37 -10.42 9.43
C LYS A 221 -18.72 -11.76 9.80
N SER A 222 -17.41 -11.79 10.03
CA SER A 222 -16.70 -13.03 10.38
C SER A 222 -17.17 -13.63 11.72
N PHE A 223 -17.56 -12.78 12.68
CA PHE A 223 -18.15 -13.25 13.94
C PHE A 223 -19.57 -13.76 13.75
N ALA A 224 -20.38 -13.07 12.95
CA ALA A 224 -21.76 -13.47 12.68
C ALA A 224 -21.82 -14.84 11.97
N GLU A 225 -21.00 -15.01 10.92
CA GLU A 225 -20.92 -16.28 10.16
C GLU A 225 -20.43 -17.47 11.00
N ALA A 226 -19.74 -17.22 12.10
CA ALA A 226 -19.32 -18.30 13.01
C ALA A 226 -20.43 -18.78 13.96
N LEU A 227 -21.56 -18.09 14.00
CA LEU A 227 -22.73 -18.42 14.84
C LEU A 227 -23.87 -19.09 14.05
N ASP A 228 -23.78 -19.10 12.72
CA ASP A 228 -24.72 -19.76 11.80
C ASP A 228 -24.31 -21.23 11.58
#